data_b32dafcaf3db4548cb5b41f3a40a11ff
#
_entry.id   b32dafcaf3db4548cb5b41f3a40a11ff
#
_cell.length_a   1.000
_cell.length_b   1.000
_cell.length_c   1.000
_cell.angle_alpha   90.00
_cell.angle_beta   90.00
_cell.angle_gamma   90.00
#
_symmetry.space_group_name_H-M   'P 1'
#
loop_
_entity.id
_entity.type
_entity.pdbx_description
1 polymer ?
#
loop_
_entity_poly.entity_id
_entity_poly.type
_entity_poly.pdbx_seq_one_letter_code
_entity_poly.pdbx_strand_id
1 'polypeptide(L)'
;LKSFLYDIYIILKNFSFKRKIHKNTSGYIDAAINSNAYVLELPYNYCLFFSKILNLFFDGIFVNWKFTNYRNDKEDLEKKLLKLSRIFNIKKVIVDATDKSINIIKDDILDGFDYVIKREKNKQISNKKYLTTILPCTIVDYKVSKKKENIDWNIIGNSKPNNDPKYDIFFSGKKTSKYRKELVEFLYSKEFNFFGRTEDIKIPFDRYLSSIYDSSINLALEGKGEFTFRHLEILASCSFMLCQNSINELELPFPLVDGKHFVTFESKEDLIEKISFYLKNNSLRNEIALNGRKVLEEHYSPKKHGEFLFNKIFS
;
A
#
# COMPACT_ATOMS: atom_id res chain seq x y z
N LEU A 1 -22.42 4.19 -26.19
CA LEU A 1 -21.84 2.87 -26.51
C LEU A 1 -20.67 2.52 -25.58
N LYS A 2 -19.67 3.45 -25.36
CA LYS A 2 -18.56 3.25 -24.40
C LYS A 2 -19.09 2.92 -23.00
N SER A 3 -20.05 3.70 -22.48
CA SER A 3 -20.66 3.48 -21.16
C SER A 3 -21.30 2.09 -21.07
N PHE A 4 -22.11 1.72 -22.02
CA PHE A 4 -22.80 0.43 -22.06
C PHE A 4 -21.82 -0.77 -22.08
N LEU A 5 -20.77 -0.68 -22.88
CA LEU A 5 -19.76 -1.74 -22.94
C LEU A 5 -18.91 -1.80 -21.66
N TYR A 6 -18.68 -0.65 -21.04
CA TYR A 6 -18.01 -0.61 -19.74
C TYR A 6 -18.86 -1.24 -18.65
N ASP A 7 -20.15 -0.99 -18.63
CA ASP A 7 -21.11 -1.61 -17.70
C ASP A 7 -21.16 -3.13 -17.87
N ILE A 8 -21.20 -3.61 -19.12
CA ILE A 8 -21.09 -5.04 -19.43
C ILE A 8 -19.77 -5.61 -18.93
N TYR A 9 -18.65 -4.92 -19.14
CA TYR A 9 -17.36 -5.33 -18.64
C TYR A 9 -17.34 -5.44 -17.11
N ILE A 10 -17.88 -4.45 -16.41
CA ILE A 10 -17.97 -4.46 -14.93
C ILE A 10 -18.82 -5.63 -14.45
N ILE A 11 -19.94 -5.91 -15.11
CA ILE A 11 -20.80 -7.05 -14.83
C ILE A 11 -20.02 -8.36 -15.03
N LEU A 12 -19.37 -8.54 -16.17
CA LEU A 12 -18.57 -9.72 -16.49
C LEU A 12 -17.38 -9.88 -15.54
N LYS A 13 -16.70 -8.78 -15.19
CA LYS A 13 -15.61 -8.76 -14.21
C LYS A 13 -16.10 -9.25 -12.84
N ASN A 14 -17.24 -8.76 -12.38
CA ASN A 14 -17.82 -9.15 -11.10
C ASN A 14 -18.27 -10.61 -11.08
N PHE A 15 -18.74 -11.14 -12.21
CA PHE A 15 -19.21 -12.53 -12.32
C PHE A 15 -18.07 -13.54 -12.49
N SER A 16 -17.11 -13.23 -13.37
CA SER A 16 -16.08 -14.16 -13.83
C SER A 16 -14.80 -14.12 -13.00
N PHE A 17 -14.46 -13.00 -12.36
CA PHE A 17 -13.15 -12.72 -11.78
C PHE A 17 -13.10 -12.67 -10.26
N LYS A 18 -14.19 -12.94 -9.55
CA LYS A 18 -14.19 -13.03 -8.07
C LYS A 18 -13.11 -13.93 -7.48
N ARG A 19 -12.50 -14.80 -8.28
CA ARG A 19 -11.49 -15.77 -7.82
C ARG A 19 -10.03 -15.39 -8.10
N LYS A 20 -9.71 -14.40 -8.94
CA LYS A 20 -8.31 -14.19 -9.39
C LYS A 20 -7.80 -12.75 -9.44
N ILE A 21 -8.62 -11.73 -9.34
CA ILE A 21 -8.12 -10.36 -9.31
C ILE A 21 -7.74 -10.03 -7.87
N HIS A 22 -6.49 -9.62 -7.69
CA HIS A 22 -6.02 -9.14 -6.38
C HIS A 22 -6.90 -7.97 -5.96
N LYS A 23 -7.45 -8.05 -4.77
CA LYS A 23 -8.33 -7.05 -4.14
C LYS A 23 -7.78 -5.62 -4.17
N ASN A 24 -6.48 -5.47 -4.40
CA ASN A 24 -5.72 -4.23 -4.29
C ASN A 24 -5.78 -3.32 -5.51
N THR A 25 -6.35 -3.77 -6.63
CA THR A 25 -6.40 -2.99 -7.88
C THR A 25 -7.80 -2.44 -8.20
N SER A 26 -8.81 -2.93 -7.52
CA SER A 26 -10.20 -2.49 -7.73
C SER A 26 -10.44 -1.01 -7.41
N GLY A 27 -9.62 -0.40 -6.54
CA GLY A 27 -9.74 1.03 -6.20
C GLY A 27 -9.46 1.96 -7.37
N TYR A 28 -8.59 1.58 -8.30
CA TYR A 28 -8.30 2.38 -9.50
C TYR A 28 -9.45 2.38 -10.49
N ILE A 29 -10.13 1.24 -10.62
CA ILE A 29 -11.28 1.11 -11.51
C ILE A 29 -12.50 1.82 -10.93
N ASP A 30 -12.72 1.70 -9.62
CA ASP A 30 -13.81 2.40 -8.94
C ASP A 30 -13.66 3.93 -9.04
N ALA A 31 -12.42 4.43 -8.97
CA ALA A 31 -12.12 5.84 -9.19
C ALA A 31 -12.34 6.26 -10.67
N ALA A 32 -12.05 5.40 -11.62
CA ALA A 32 -12.26 5.65 -13.03
C ALA A 32 -13.76 5.66 -13.41
N ILE A 33 -14.60 4.87 -12.72
CA ILE A 33 -16.06 4.88 -12.89
C ILE A 33 -16.66 6.24 -12.54
N ASN A 34 -16.10 6.92 -11.53
CA ASN A 34 -16.53 8.25 -11.11
C ASN A 34 -15.89 9.39 -11.92
N SER A 35 -15.13 9.08 -12.95
CA SER A 35 -14.46 10.02 -13.83
C SER A 35 -15.02 9.93 -15.25
N ASN A 36 -14.77 10.93 -16.09
CA ASN A 36 -15.22 10.95 -17.48
C ASN A 36 -14.40 10.05 -18.42
N ALA A 37 -13.46 9.24 -17.91
CA ALA A 37 -12.67 8.32 -18.72
C ALA A 37 -13.04 6.86 -18.45
N TYR A 38 -12.95 6.05 -19.48
CA TYR A 38 -13.19 4.62 -19.43
C TYR A 38 -11.85 3.88 -19.41
N VAL A 39 -11.50 3.33 -18.26
CA VAL A 39 -10.25 2.59 -18.05
C VAL A 39 -10.52 1.14 -17.74
N LEU A 40 -9.59 0.31 -18.18
CA LEU A 40 -9.68 -1.12 -18.05
C LEU A 40 -8.42 -1.67 -17.39
N GLU A 41 -8.59 -2.49 -16.37
CA GLU A 41 -7.52 -3.27 -15.78
C GLU A 41 -7.71 -4.75 -16.11
N LEU A 42 -6.82 -5.31 -16.93
CA LEU A 42 -6.91 -6.69 -17.37
C LEU A 42 -5.59 -7.45 -17.21
N PRO A 43 -5.67 -8.78 -16.99
CA PRO A 43 -4.54 -9.67 -17.18
C PRO A 43 -4.07 -9.64 -18.65
N TYR A 44 -2.76 -9.83 -18.86
CA TYR A 44 -2.11 -9.76 -20.17
C TYR A 44 -2.83 -10.53 -21.30
N ASN A 45 -3.21 -11.79 -21.06
CA ASN A 45 -3.81 -12.64 -22.09
C ASN A 45 -5.13 -12.08 -22.64
N TYR A 46 -5.92 -11.41 -21.79
CA TYR A 46 -7.17 -10.76 -22.19
C TYR A 46 -6.91 -9.48 -22.97
N CYS A 47 -5.85 -8.74 -22.63
CA CYS A 47 -5.44 -7.57 -23.38
C CYS A 47 -5.13 -7.91 -24.83
N LEU A 48 -4.44 -9.01 -25.09
CA LEU A 48 -4.14 -9.45 -26.44
C LEU A 48 -5.39 -9.85 -27.23
N PHE A 49 -6.28 -10.61 -26.60
CA PHE A 49 -7.47 -11.14 -27.27
C PHE A 49 -8.46 -10.03 -27.69
N PHE A 50 -8.65 -9.05 -26.82
CA PHE A 50 -9.62 -7.96 -27.04
C PHE A 50 -8.99 -6.66 -27.56
N SER A 51 -7.73 -6.65 -27.99
CA SER A 51 -6.99 -5.41 -28.28
C SER A 51 -7.68 -4.49 -29.29
N LYS A 52 -8.29 -5.02 -30.37
CA LYS A 52 -8.99 -4.23 -31.36
C LYS A 52 -10.23 -3.53 -30.79
N ILE A 53 -11.00 -4.23 -29.96
CA ILE A 53 -12.20 -3.70 -29.32
C ILE A 53 -11.82 -2.67 -28.26
N LEU A 54 -10.77 -2.97 -27.47
CA LEU A 54 -10.32 -2.11 -26.38
C LEU A 54 -9.83 -0.75 -26.88
N ASN A 55 -9.12 -0.69 -28.01
CA ASN A 55 -8.67 0.55 -28.61
C ASN A 55 -9.82 1.47 -29.08
N LEU A 56 -10.98 0.91 -29.36
CA LEU A 56 -12.14 1.68 -29.83
C LEU A 56 -12.98 2.28 -28.69
N PHE A 57 -13.00 1.61 -27.54
CA PHE A 57 -14.00 1.90 -26.52
C PHE A 57 -13.43 2.38 -25.18
N PHE A 58 -12.11 2.32 -24.99
CA PHE A 58 -11.47 2.69 -23.73
C PHE A 58 -10.47 3.82 -23.93
N ASP A 59 -10.28 4.65 -22.91
CA ASP A 59 -9.34 5.76 -22.90
C ASP A 59 -7.97 5.34 -22.34
N GLY A 60 -7.95 4.24 -21.59
CA GLY A 60 -6.71 3.69 -21.04
C GLY A 60 -6.77 2.22 -20.66
N ILE A 61 -5.61 1.60 -20.59
CA ILE A 61 -5.44 0.23 -20.14
C ILE A 61 -4.39 0.17 -19.03
N PHE A 62 -4.73 -0.48 -17.91
CA PHE A 62 -3.84 -0.73 -16.81
C PHE A 62 -3.39 -2.18 -16.81
N VAL A 63 -2.09 -2.39 -16.95
CA VAL A 63 -1.48 -3.72 -16.97
C VAL A 63 -0.85 -4.00 -15.62
N ASN A 64 -1.38 -4.97 -14.90
CA ASN A 64 -0.86 -5.34 -13.60
C ASN A 64 0.39 -6.21 -13.73
N TRP A 65 1.54 -5.65 -13.36
CA TRP A 65 2.84 -6.29 -13.40
C TRP A 65 2.94 -7.54 -12.50
N LYS A 66 2.31 -7.54 -11.33
CA LYS A 66 2.38 -8.65 -10.38
C LYS A 66 1.73 -9.93 -10.92
N PHE A 67 0.67 -9.81 -11.72
CA PHE A 67 0.01 -10.98 -12.33
C PHE A 67 0.81 -11.61 -13.45
N THR A 68 1.67 -10.84 -14.08
CA THR A 68 2.53 -11.34 -15.15
C THR A 68 3.78 -12.02 -14.60
N ASN A 69 4.20 -11.73 -13.36
CA ASN A 69 5.39 -12.27 -12.69
C ASN A 69 5.18 -13.63 -12.01
N TYR A 70 4.00 -14.22 -12.04
CA TYR A 70 3.69 -15.41 -11.24
C TYR A 70 4.32 -16.73 -11.75
N ARG A 71 5.05 -16.71 -12.87
CA ARG A 71 5.78 -17.87 -13.40
C ARG A 71 7.12 -17.43 -13.98
N ASN A 72 8.10 -17.41 -13.15
CA ASN A 72 9.56 -17.61 -13.32
C ASN A 72 10.27 -17.11 -14.60
N ASP A 73 9.64 -16.37 -15.50
CA ASP A 73 10.27 -15.95 -16.74
C ASP A 73 10.18 -14.43 -16.93
N LYS A 74 11.19 -13.72 -16.41
CA LYS A 74 11.31 -12.27 -16.53
C LYS A 74 11.43 -11.83 -18.00
N GLU A 75 12.12 -12.62 -18.82
CA GLU A 75 12.35 -12.30 -20.23
C GLU A 75 11.06 -12.43 -21.05
N ASP A 76 10.25 -13.44 -20.78
CA ASP A 76 8.94 -13.62 -21.43
C ASP A 76 8.00 -12.45 -21.08
N LEU A 77 8.06 -11.96 -19.84
CA LEU A 77 7.28 -10.83 -19.42
C LEU A 77 7.66 -9.53 -20.15
N GLU A 78 8.95 -9.26 -20.28
CA GLU A 78 9.46 -8.09 -21.00
C GLU A 78 9.00 -8.11 -22.47
N LYS A 79 9.11 -9.24 -23.15
CA LYS A 79 8.61 -9.44 -24.52
C LYS A 79 7.09 -9.21 -24.63
N LYS A 80 6.33 -9.65 -23.63
CA LYS A 80 4.87 -9.45 -23.56
C LYS A 80 4.50 -7.99 -23.41
N LEU A 81 5.19 -7.25 -22.56
CA LEU A 81 4.95 -5.82 -22.37
C LEU A 81 5.28 -5.03 -23.64
N LEU A 82 6.42 -5.29 -24.27
CA LEU A 82 6.78 -4.68 -25.56
C LEU A 82 5.73 -4.95 -26.64
N LYS A 83 5.16 -6.15 -26.67
CA LYS A 83 4.05 -6.47 -27.59
C LYS A 83 2.79 -5.67 -27.27
N LEU A 84 2.42 -5.55 -25.99
CA LEU A 84 1.27 -4.74 -25.58
C LEU A 84 1.45 -3.26 -25.94
N SER A 85 2.63 -2.71 -25.73
CA SER A 85 2.91 -1.30 -26.02
C SER A 85 2.67 -0.91 -27.50
N ARG A 86 2.86 -1.87 -28.42
CA ARG A 86 2.68 -1.68 -29.86
C ARG A 86 1.25 -1.89 -30.34
N ILE A 87 0.42 -2.60 -29.55
CA ILE A 87 -0.95 -2.95 -29.95
C ILE A 87 -1.94 -1.85 -29.57
N PHE A 88 -1.68 -1.12 -28.49
CA PHE A 88 -2.60 -0.13 -27.95
C PHE A 88 -2.23 1.30 -28.33
N ASN A 89 -3.23 2.07 -28.84
CA ASN A 89 -3.13 3.49 -29.13
C ASN A 89 -3.72 4.39 -28.02
N ILE A 90 -4.28 3.76 -26.98
CA ILE A 90 -4.82 4.42 -25.80
C ILE A 90 -3.77 4.54 -24.71
N LYS A 91 -4.02 5.30 -23.65
CA LYS A 91 -3.10 5.42 -22.51
C LYS A 91 -2.75 4.05 -21.94
N LYS A 92 -1.47 3.78 -21.82
CA LYS A 92 -0.92 2.50 -21.33
C LYS A 92 -0.21 2.72 -20.01
N VAL A 93 -0.67 2.06 -18.97
CA VAL A 93 -0.18 2.21 -17.61
C VAL A 93 0.21 0.86 -17.04
N ILE A 94 1.45 0.74 -16.55
CA ILE A 94 1.87 -0.44 -15.79
C ILE A 94 1.52 -0.20 -14.32
N VAL A 95 0.91 -1.19 -13.67
CA VAL A 95 0.70 -1.20 -12.22
C VAL A 95 1.74 -2.12 -11.59
N ASP A 96 2.78 -1.54 -11.02
CA ASP A 96 3.84 -2.25 -10.31
C ASP A 96 3.49 -2.35 -8.81
N ALA A 97 2.90 -3.48 -8.45
CA ALA A 97 2.57 -3.81 -7.06
C ALA A 97 3.67 -4.62 -6.35
N THR A 98 4.90 -4.62 -6.86
CA THR A 98 6.04 -5.29 -6.21
C THR A 98 6.47 -4.56 -4.94
N ASP A 99 7.06 -5.34 -4.02
CA ASP A 99 7.39 -4.87 -2.67
C ASP A 99 8.74 -4.10 -2.60
N LYS A 100 9.41 -3.79 -3.72
CA LYS A 100 10.70 -3.10 -3.72
C LYS A 100 10.60 -1.71 -4.33
N SER A 101 10.88 -0.69 -3.54
CA SER A 101 10.70 0.71 -3.91
C SER A 101 11.67 1.17 -5.03
N ILE A 102 12.89 0.64 -5.03
CA ILE A 102 13.96 1.06 -5.96
C ILE A 102 13.93 0.32 -7.31
N ASN A 103 13.17 -0.77 -7.43
CA ASN A 103 13.12 -1.50 -8.69
C ASN A 103 12.48 -0.63 -9.78
N ILE A 104 13.16 -0.53 -10.91
CA ILE A 104 12.67 0.15 -12.11
C ILE A 104 12.45 -0.85 -13.25
N ILE A 105 11.56 -0.48 -14.14
CA ILE A 105 11.31 -1.19 -15.39
C ILE A 105 12.39 -0.73 -16.39
N LYS A 106 12.88 -1.63 -17.22
CA LYS A 106 13.87 -1.30 -18.27
C LYS A 106 13.32 -0.21 -19.20
N ASP A 107 14.19 0.69 -19.64
CA ASP A 107 13.81 1.88 -20.43
C ASP A 107 13.14 1.49 -21.74
N ASP A 108 13.59 0.45 -22.42
CA ASP A 108 13.00 -0.05 -23.68
C ASP A 108 11.53 -0.48 -23.52
N ILE A 109 11.16 -0.99 -22.35
CA ILE A 109 9.77 -1.32 -22.01
C ILE A 109 9.02 -0.06 -21.60
N LEU A 110 9.65 0.75 -20.76
CA LEU A 110 9.06 1.97 -20.21
C LEU A 110 8.70 2.97 -21.31
N ASP A 111 9.47 3.02 -22.39
CA ASP A 111 9.20 3.89 -23.54
C ASP A 111 7.89 3.56 -24.24
N GLY A 112 7.47 2.32 -24.20
CA GLY A 112 6.20 1.86 -24.74
C GLY A 112 4.97 2.17 -23.87
N PHE A 113 5.15 2.73 -22.68
CA PHE A 113 4.08 3.02 -21.73
C PHE A 113 4.09 4.51 -21.34
N ASP A 114 2.90 5.04 -21.05
CA ASP A 114 2.73 6.43 -20.63
C ASP A 114 3.16 6.63 -19.19
N TYR A 115 2.75 5.69 -18.28
CA TYR A 115 3.03 5.76 -16.84
C TYR A 115 3.26 4.39 -16.22
N VAL A 116 3.93 4.41 -15.08
CA VAL A 116 4.05 3.29 -14.14
C VAL A 116 3.50 3.73 -12.79
N ILE A 117 2.45 3.09 -12.32
CA ILE A 117 1.96 3.27 -10.96
C ILE A 117 2.73 2.32 -10.06
N LYS A 118 3.58 2.86 -9.19
CA LYS A 118 4.41 2.09 -8.28
C LYS A 118 3.85 2.15 -6.86
N ARG A 119 3.66 0.98 -6.25
CA ARG A 119 3.14 0.86 -4.89
C ARG A 119 4.02 1.60 -3.88
N GLU A 120 5.32 1.43 -3.99
CA GLU A 120 6.33 2.08 -3.17
C GLU A 120 7.36 2.68 -4.11
N LYS A 121 7.35 4.00 -4.28
CA LYS A 121 8.32 4.70 -5.13
C LYS A 121 9.41 5.30 -4.27
N ASN A 122 10.68 4.91 -4.52
CA ASN A 122 11.81 5.56 -3.91
C ASN A 122 12.02 6.96 -4.51
N LYS A 123 12.38 7.95 -3.69
CA LYS A 123 12.68 9.33 -4.11
C LYS A 123 13.80 9.45 -5.13
N GLN A 124 14.69 8.46 -5.18
CA GLN A 124 15.77 8.39 -6.17
C GLN A 124 15.27 8.13 -7.60
N ILE A 125 14.03 7.64 -7.77
CA ILE A 125 13.44 7.44 -9.10
C ILE A 125 12.99 8.80 -9.65
N SER A 126 13.82 9.43 -10.44
CA SER A 126 13.58 10.75 -11.03
C SER A 126 12.68 10.73 -12.27
N ASN A 127 12.49 9.56 -12.91
CA ASN A 127 11.71 9.45 -14.13
C ASN A 127 10.22 9.78 -13.86
N LYS A 128 9.72 10.82 -14.53
CA LYS A 128 8.38 11.38 -14.36
C LYS A 128 7.24 10.43 -14.75
N LYS A 129 7.53 9.37 -15.49
CA LYS A 129 6.52 8.32 -15.78
C LYS A 129 6.12 7.52 -14.54
N TYR A 130 6.95 7.50 -13.49
CA TYR A 130 6.63 6.80 -12.25
C TYR A 130 5.74 7.65 -11.33
N LEU A 131 4.54 7.16 -11.10
CA LEU A 131 3.59 7.71 -10.14
C LEU A 131 3.57 6.85 -8.89
N THR A 132 3.56 7.49 -7.73
CA THR A 132 3.46 6.80 -6.46
C THR A 132 2.01 6.49 -6.09
N THR A 133 1.80 5.38 -5.39
CA THR A 133 0.52 5.07 -4.75
C THR A 133 0.73 4.27 -3.49
N ILE A 134 -0.28 4.19 -2.65
CA ILE A 134 -0.38 3.20 -1.58
C ILE A 134 -1.61 2.35 -1.87
N LEU A 135 -1.38 1.05 -2.02
CA LEU A 135 -2.48 0.13 -2.23
C LEU A 135 -3.37 0.05 -0.98
N PRO A 136 -4.68 -0.17 -1.13
CA PRO A 136 -5.57 -0.42 -0.01
C PRO A 136 -4.99 -1.52 0.89
N CYS A 137 -4.93 -1.26 2.19
CA CYS A 137 -4.43 -2.22 3.16
C CYS A 137 -5.50 -3.22 3.59
N THR A 138 -5.07 -4.26 4.30
CA THR A 138 -5.94 -5.33 4.81
C THR A 138 -7.10 -4.80 5.66
N ILE A 139 -6.89 -3.71 6.38
CA ILE A 139 -7.95 -3.06 7.17
C ILE A 139 -9.13 -2.64 6.30
N VAL A 140 -8.85 -1.94 5.20
CA VAL A 140 -9.88 -1.46 4.28
C VAL A 140 -10.61 -2.64 3.63
N ASP A 141 -9.87 -3.68 3.27
CA ASP A 141 -10.44 -4.89 2.68
C ASP A 141 -11.30 -5.70 3.67
N TYR A 142 -10.95 -5.67 4.95
CA TYR A 142 -11.57 -6.52 5.97
C TYR A 142 -12.81 -5.89 6.60
N LYS A 143 -12.76 -4.60 6.95
CA LYS A 143 -13.83 -3.92 7.70
C LYS A 143 -14.68 -2.96 6.87
N VAL A 144 -14.21 -2.56 5.69
CA VAL A 144 -14.91 -1.58 4.85
C VAL A 144 -15.47 -2.25 3.61
N SER A 145 -16.77 -2.06 3.37
CA SER A 145 -17.36 -2.48 2.11
C SER A 145 -16.67 -1.75 0.95
N LYS A 146 -16.20 -2.50 -0.05
CA LYS A 146 -15.54 -1.98 -1.25
C LYS A 146 -16.37 -0.96 -2.05
N LYS A 147 -17.67 -0.85 -1.77
CA LYS A 147 -18.59 0.10 -2.40
C LYS A 147 -18.69 1.45 -1.67
N LYS A 148 -18.08 1.58 -0.47
CA LYS A 148 -18.13 2.85 0.26
C LYS A 148 -17.06 3.80 -0.26
N GLU A 149 -17.48 4.93 -0.78
CA GLU A 149 -16.60 6.01 -1.24
C GLU A 149 -15.76 6.59 -0.09
N ASN A 150 -16.32 6.59 1.11
CA ASN A 150 -15.68 7.08 2.32
C ASN A 150 -15.44 5.93 3.30
N ILE A 151 -14.25 5.92 3.88
CA ILE A 151 -13.88 4.97 4.93
C ILE A 151 -14.41 5.49 6.25
N ASP A 152 -15.24 4.70 6.91
CA ASP A 152 -15.57 4.96 8.31
C ASP A 152 -14.43 4.46 9.21
N TRP A 153 -13.54 5.37 9.52
CA TRP A 153 -12.36 5.08 10.32
C TRP A 153 -12.69 4.66 11.75
N ASN A 154 -13.88 4.97 12.26
CA ASN A 154 -14.29 4.54 13.60
C ASN A 154 -14.62 3.05 13.68
N ILE A 155 -14.98 2.44 12.54
CA ILE A 155 -15.15 0.98 12.44
C ILE A 155 -13.79 0.27 12.45
N ILE A 156 -12.73 0.96 12.00
CA ILE A 156 -11.41 0.37 11.78
C ILE A 156 -10.55 0.39 13.04
N GLY A 157 -10.64 1.46 13.81
CA GLY A 157 -9.81 1.64 15.00
C GLY A 157 -10.33 2.75 15.91
N ASN A 158 -9.60 3.02 16.96
CA ASN A 158 -9.97 4.04 17.94
C ASN A 158 -9.67 5.44 17.41
N SER A 159 -10.51 6.41 17.76
CA SER A 159 -10.32 7.82 17.39
C SER A 159 -9.40 8.59 18.35
N LYS A 160 -9.00 7.95 19.46
CA LYS A 160 -8.14 8.54 20.49
C LYS A 160 -7.05 7.55 20.89
N PRO A 161 -5.86 8.02 21.27
CA PRO A 161 -4.83 7.16 21.84
C PRO A 161 -5.27 6.48 23.13
N ASN A 162 -4.69 5.34 23.44
CA ASN A 162 -4.89 4.67 24.70
C ASN A 162 -4.02 5.34 25.79
N ASN A 163 -4.64 5.78 26.87
CA ASN A 163 -3.93 6.42 28.00
C ASN A 163 -3.46 5.39 29.06
N ASP A 164 -3.92 4.14 28.97
CA ASP A 164 -3.57 3.06 29.89
C ASP A 164 -3.21 1.78 29.10
N PRO A 165 -2.12 1.79 28.31
CA PRO A 165 -1.68 0.65 27.53
C PRO A 165 -1.12 -0.45 28.42
N LYS A 166 -1.39 -1.71 28.06
CA LYS A 166 -0.92 -2.90 28.80
C LYS A 166 0.53 -3.25 28.54
N TYR A 167 1.04 -2.90 27.36
CA TYR A 167 2.36 -3.24 26.90
C TYR A 167 3.19 -2.00 26.60
N ASP A 168 4.48 -2.06 26.84
CA ASP A 168 5.40 -1.00 26.42
C ASP A 168 5.56 -0.99 24.90
N ILE A 169 5.76 -2.18 24.32
CA ILE A 169 6.08 -2.32 22.89
C ILE A 169 5.28 -3.48 22.28
N PHE A 170 4.80 -3.29 21.07
CA PHE A 170 4.17 -4.33 20.27
C PHE A 170 4.82 -4.51 18.91
N PHE A 171 5.00 -5.76 18.53
CA PHE A 171 5.26 -6.17 17.16
C PHE A 171 4.70 -7.57 16.90
N SER A 172 3.99 -7.75 15.79
CA SER A 172 3.62 -9.09 15.31
C SER A 172 3.70 -9.13 13.79
N GLY A 173 4.48 -10.05 13.24
CA GLY A 173 4.63 -10.17 11.79
C GLY A 173 5.45 -11.39 11.40
N LYS A 174 5.34 -11.78 10.12
CA LYS A 174 6.10 -12.91 9.58
C LYS A 174 7.60 -12.62 9.61
N LYS A 175 8.39 -13.67 9.75
CA LYS A 175 9.85 -13.65 9.63
C LYS A 175 10.25 -13.47 8.16
N THR A 176 10.18 -12.24 7.66
CA THR A 176 10.50 -11.92 6.26
C THR A 176 11.97 -11.61 6.02
N SER A 177 12.72 -11.27 7.08
CA SER A 177 14.16 -11.01 7.03
C SER A 177 14.87 -11.51 8.30
N LYS A 178 16.17 -11.76 8.18
CA LYS A 178 17.04 -12.10 9.32
C LYS A 178 17.07 -10.96 10.33
N TYR A 179 17.22 -9.72 9.86
CA TYR A 179 17.25 -8.52 10.70
C TYR A 179 15.99 -8.39 11.57
N ARG A 180 14.81 -8.59 10.99
CA ARG A 180 13.53 -8.52 11.75
C ARG A 180 13.49 -9.54 12.90
N LYS A 181 13.97 -10.77 12.66
CA LYS A 181 14.05 -11.79 13.69
C LYS A 181 15.01 -11.37 14.80
N GLU A 182 16.22 -10.97 14.44
CA GLU A 182 17.27 -10.55 15.38
C GLU A 182 16.85 -9.33 16.21
N LEU A 183 16.11 -8.39 15.60
CA LEU A 183 15.60 -7.22 16.32
C LEU A 183 14.54 -7.59 17.36
N VAL A 184 13.64 -8.50 17.03
CA VAL A 184 12.63 -8.98 17.99
C VAL A 184 13.29 -9.76 19.13
N GLU A 185 14.26 -10.65 18.83
CA GLU A 185 15.03 -11.37 19.83
C GLU A 185 15.82 -10.40 20.73
N PHE A 186 16.41 -9.36 20.16
CA PHE A 186 17.11 -8.30 20.89
C PHE A 186 16.16 -7.55 21.85
N LEU A 187 14.93 -7.23 21.43
CA LEU A 187 13.97 -6.58 22.31
C LEU A 187 13.52 -7.47 23.47
N TYR A 188 13.39 -8.77 23.25
CA TYR A 188 13.13 -9.73 24.36
C TYR A 188 14.26 -9.80 25.40
N SER A 189 15.48 -9.46 25.02
CA SER A 189 16.61 -9.40 25.97
C SER A 189 16.65 -8.12 26.83
N LYS A 190 15.69 -7.20 26.63
CA LYS A 190 15.59 -5.92 27.34
C LYS A 190 14.47 -5.96 28.39
N GLU A 191 14.55 -5.05 29.35
CA GLU A 191 13.60 -4.92 30.47
C GLU A 191 12.30 -4.16 30.07
N PHE A 192 11.81 -4.35 28.84
CA PHE A 192 10.52 -3.78 28.41
C PHE A 192 9.42 -4.83 28.49
N ASN A 193 8.23 -4.42 28.82
CA ASN A 193 7.03 -5.25 28.66
C ASN A 193 6.69 -5.39 27.16
N PHE A 194 7.46 -6.24 26.48
CA PHE A 194 7.37 -6.44 25.04
C PHE A 194 6.42 -7.59 24.68
N PHE A 195 5.35 -7.26 23.98
CA PHE A 195 4.48 -8.26 23.35
C PHE A 195 4.80 -8.36 21.86
N GLY A 196 5.55 -9.39 21.48
CA GLY A 196 6.04 -9.52 20.11
C GLY A 196 6.19 -10.95 19.64
N ARG A 197 6.12 -11.13 18.31
CA ARG A 197 6.40 -12.41 17.65
C ARG A 197 6.77 -12.26 16.19
N THR A 198 7.58 -13.19 15.71
CA THR A 198 7.94 -13.34 14.28
C THR A 198 7.55 -14.70 13.72
N GLU A 199 6.61 -15.37 14.34
CA GLU A 199 6.15 -16.70 13.94
C GLU A 199 5.13 -16.64 12.82
N ASP A 200 4.97 -17.74 12.09
CA ASP A 200 3.95 -17.88 11.05
C ASP A 200 2.52 -18.08 11.60
N ILE A 201 2.37 -18.23 12.91
CA ILE A 201 1.07 -18.35 13.56
C ILE A 201 0.33 -17.02 13.48
N LYS A 202 -0.80 -17.03 12.80
CA LYS A 202 -1.65 -15.84 12.68
C LYS A 202 -2.38 -15.58 13.99
N ILE A 203 -2.24 -14.37 14.50
CA ILE A 203 -3.17 -13.83 15.51
C ILE A 203 -4.48 -13.50 14.78
N PRO A 204 -5.67 -13.78 15.35
CA PRO A 204 -6.92 -13.26 14.84
C PRO A 204 -6.86 -11.76 14.66
N PHE A 205 -7.41 -11.24 13.55
CA PHE A 205 -7.18 -9.85 13.16
C PHE A 205 -7.68 -8.84 14.20
N ASP A 206 -8.81 -9.10 14.83
CA ASP A 206 -9.33 -8.21 15.89
C ASP A 206 -8.42 -8.19 17.12
N ARG A 207 -7.86 -9.36 17.51
CA ARG A 207 -6.86 -9.43 18.59
C ARG A 207 -5.55 -8.71 18.20
N TYR A 208 -5.15 -8.78 16.95
CA TYR A 208 -3.99 -8.04 16.46
C TYR A 208 -4.23 -6.52 16.55
N LEU A 209 -5.39 -6.01 16.13
CA LEU A 209 -5.72 -4.60 16.24
C LEU A 209 -5.83 -4.13 17.70
N SER A 210 -6.45 -4.92 18.58
CA SER A 210 -6.48 -4.59 20.01
C SER A 210 -5.08 -4.59 20.62
N SER A 211 -4.17 -5.48 20.20
CA SER A 211 -2.79 -5.47 20.68
C SER A 211 -2.02 -4.20 20.24
N ILE A 212 -2.29 -3.69 19.04
CA ILE A 212 -1.77 -2.39 18.61
C ILE A 212 -2.26 -1.28 19.55
N TYR A 213 -3.56 -1.25 19.84
CA TYR A 213 -4.15 -0.22 20.70
C TYR A 213 -3.71 -0.34 22.16
N ASP A 214 -3.54 -1.55 22.66
CA ASP A 214 -3.13 -1.85 24.04
C ASP A 214 -1.60 -1.65 24.27
N SER A 215 -0.88 -1.07 23.32
CA SER A 215 0.56 -0.87 23.40
C SER A 215 0.98 0.58 23.28
N SER A 216 1.93 1.00 24.12
CA SER A 216 2.50 2.36 24.12
C SER A 216 3.21 2.67 22.81
N ILE A 217 4.02 1.74 22.33
CA ILE A 217 4.84 1.88 21.12
C ILE A 217 4.59 0.69 20.20
N ASN A 218 4.28 0.98 18.94
CA ASN A 218 4.06 -0.04 17.93
C ASN A 218 5.17 0.00 16.88
N LEU A 219 5.85 -1.12 16.68
CA LEU A 219 6.93 -1.20 15.70
C LEU A 219 6.40 -1.52 14.32
N ALA A 220 6.73 -0.68 13.35
CA ALA A 220 6.48 -0.91 11.93
C ALA A 220 7.79 -1.26 11.22
N LEU A 221 8.19 -2.54 11.31
CA LEU A 221 9.41 -3.02 10.69
C LEU A 221 9.19 -3.35 9.21
N GLU A 222 10.20 -3.10 8.39
CA GLU A 222 10.23 -3.48 6.98
C GLU A 222 9.88 -4.94 6.76
N GLY A 223 9.19 -5.20 5.67
CA GLY A 223 8.85 -6.54 5.23
C GLY A 223 9.72 -7.00 4.06
N LYS A 224 9.07 -7.28 2.94
CA LYS A 224 9.73 -7.42 1.64
C LYS A 224 9.97 -6.05 1.00
N GLY A 225 9.20 -5.04 1.38
CA GLY A 225 9.33 -3.64 1.06
C GLY A 225 9.36 -2.78 2.32
N GLU A 226 9.61 -1.51 2.13
CA GLU A 226 9.83 -0.53 3.19
C GLU A 226 8.51 -0.13 3.85
N PHE A 227 7.45 0.07 3.06
CA PHE A 227 6.12 0.42 3.55
C PHE A 227 5.20 -0.81 3.61
N THR A 228 4.86 -1.24 4.81
CA THR A 228 4.00 -2.41 5.03
C THR A 228 2.58 -1.99 5.42
N PHE A 229 1.61 -2.91 5.34
CA PHE A 229 0.23 -2.67 5.81
C PHE A 229 0.18 -2.21 7.27
N ARG A 230 1.16 -2.62 8.08
CA ARG A 230 1.24 -2.27 9.51
C ARG A 230 1.36 -0.76 9.74
N HIS A 231 2.02 -0.02 8.87
CA HIS A 231 2.08 1.44 8.99
C HIS A 231 0.67 2.03 8.99
N LEU A 232 -0.17 1.63 8.04
CA LEU A 232 -1.56 2.08 7.97
C LEU A 232 -2.41 1.55 9.13
N GLU A 233 -2.18 0.31 9.57
CA GLU A 233 -2.90 -0.33 10.68
C GLU A 233 -2.64 0.37 12.02
N ILE A 234 -1.40 0.79 12.27
CA ILE A 234 -1.03 1.56 13.47
C ILE A 234 -1.65 2.96 13.43
N LEU A 235 -1.51 3.68 12.31
CA LEU A 235 -2.13 5.00 12.14
C LEU A 235 -3.66 4.92 12.30
N ALA A 236 -4.29 3.92 11.70
CA ALA A 236 -5.73 3.69 11.79
C ALA A 236 -6.20 3.36 13.22
N SER A 237 -5.35 2.80 14.04
CA SER A 237 -5.63 2.50 15.45
C SER A 237 -5.38 3.69 16.39
N CYS A 238 -5.04 4.86 15.85
CA CYS A 238 -4.66 6.05 16.62
C CYS A 238 -3.55 5.73 17.65
N SER A 239 -2.54 4.97 17.20
CA SER A 239 -1.46 4.47 18.04
C SER A 239 -0.10 5.01 17.59
N PHE A 240 0.81 5.15 18.53
CA PHE A 240 2.15 5.65 18.25
C PHE A 240 2.96 4.62 17.45
N MET A 241 3.56 5.09 16.38
CA MET A 241 4.37 4.29 15.45
C MET A 241 5.85 4.64 15.53
N LEU A 242 6.67 3.63 15.76
CA LEU A 242 8.13 3.69 15.64
C LEU A 242 8.57 2.74 14.52
N CYS A 243 9.18 3.25 13.46
CA CYS A 243 9.49 2.48 12.25
C CYS A 243 10.94 2.68 11.78
N GLN A 244 11.40 1.83 10.88
CA GLN A 244 12.73 1.98 10.29
C GLN A 244 12.80 3.21 9.38
N ASN A 245 13.98 3.86 9.36
CA ASN A 245 14.20 5.13 8.65
C ASN A 245 14.02 5.05 7.12
N SER A 246 14.05 3.87 6.54
CA SER A 246 13.84 3.65 5.10
C SER A 246 12.52 4.20 4.56
N ILE A 247 11.50 4.39 5.41
CA ILE A 247 10.26 5.05 5.02
C ILE A 247 10.50 6.48 4.51
N ASN A 248 11.52 7.17 5.03
CA ASN A 248 11.88 8.53 4.64
C ASN A 248 12.46 8.61 3.22
N GLU A 249 12.87 7.49 2.65
CA GLU A 249 13.33 7.40 1.25
C GLU A 249 12.16 7.30 0.24
N LEU A 250 10.93 7.08 0.72
CA LEU A 250 9.77 6.88 -0.13
C LEU A 250 9.09 8.20 -0.49
N GLU A 251 8.68 8.30 -1.75
CA GLU A 251 7.71 9.28 -2.22
C GLU A 251 6.30 8.70 -1.93
N LEU A 252 5.62 9.26 -0.95
CA LEU A 252 4.28 8.83 -0.56
C LEU A 252 3.22 9.76 -1.19
N PRO A 253 2.01 9.26 -1.49
CA PRO A 253 0.95 10.06 -2.11
C PRO A 253 0.27 11.03 -1.15
N PHE A 254 0.63 11.02 0.12
CA PHE A 254 0.18 11.95 1.15
C PHE A 254 1.31 12.25 2.15
N PRO A 255 1.26 13.43 2.81
CA PRO A 255 2.39 13.93 3.58
C PRO A 255 2.53 13.24 4.95
N LEU A 256 3.20 12.10 4.99
CA LEU A 256 3.69 11.52 6.24
C LEU A 256 5.05 12.15 6.59
N VAL A 257 5.16 12.68 7.80
CA VAL A 257 6.33 13.44 8.27
C VAL A 257 6.84 12.82 9.56
N ASP A 258 8.13 12.49 9.58
CA ASP A 258 8.83 11.99 10.77
C ASP A 258 8.82 13.03 11.90
N GLY A 259 8.69 12.58 13.12
CA GLY A 259 8.52 13.43 14.30
C GLY A 259 7.13 14.03 14.47
N LYS A 260 6.28 13.99 13.44
CA LYS A 260 4.92 14.55 13.48
C LYS A 260 3.81 13.50 13.43
N HIS A 261 3.93 12.51 12.55
CA HIS A 261 2.92 11.49 12.31
C HIS A 261 3.36 10.10 12.72
N PHE A 262 4.65 9.90 12.83
CA PHE A 262 5.37 8.71 13.27
C PHE A 262 6.78 9.11 13.68
N VAL A 263 7.57 8.16 14.17
CA VAL A 263 8.99 8.38 14.47
C VAL A 263 9.81 7.27 13.82
N THR A 264 11.00 7.61 13.32
CA THR A 264 11.91 6.60 12.77
C THR A 264 13.04 6.25 13.72
N PHE A 265 13.70 5.12 13.46
CA PHE A 265 14.96 4.72 14.07
C PHE A 265 15.93 4.17 13.01
N GLU A 266 17.23 4.33 13.26
CA GLU A 266 18.31 3.96 12.33
C GLU A 266 19.10 2.74 12.78
N SER A 267 19.31 2.58 14.09
CA SER A 267 20.08 1.48 14.69
C SER A 267 19.35 0.84 15.87
N LYS A 268 19.88 -0.25 16.39
CA LYS A 268 19.35 -0.88 17.62
C LYS A 268 19.52 0.01 18.84
N GLU A 269 20.58 0.76 18.90
CA GLU A 269 20.90 1.72 19.96
C GLU A 269 19.92 2.88 19.93
N ASP A 270 19.73 3.51 18.77
CA ASP A 270 18.75 4.58 18.55
C ASP A 270 17.32 4.10 18.87
N LEU A 271 16.98 2.85 18.49
CA LEU A 271 15.69 2.24 18.83
C LEU A 271 15.47 2.22 20.35
N ILE A 272 16.47 1.79 21.14
CA ILE A 272 16.36 1.71 22.61
C ILE A 272 16.23 3.11 23.23
N GLU A 273 17.01 4.06 22.74
CA GLU A 273 16.94 5.46 23.19
C GLU A 273 15.54 6.05 22.94
N LYS A 274 15.00 5.88 21.73
CA LYS A 274 13.67 6.34 21.36
C LYS A 274 12.58 5.64 22.15
N ILE A 275 12.65 4.32 22.33
CA ILE A 275 11.71 3.59 23.18
C ILE A 275 11.72 4.18 24.60
N SER A 276 12.90 4.32 25.22
CA SER A 276 13.03 4.84 26.57
C SER A 276 12.51 6.27 26.69
N PHE A 277 12.77 7.10 25.70
CA PHE A 277 12.28 8.48 25.64
C PHE A 277 10.75 8.53 25.52
N TYR A 278 10.18 7.83 24.53
CA TYR A 278 8.75 7.90 24.28
C TYR A 278 7.89 7.17 25.33
N LEU A 279 8.42 6.18 26.05
CA LEU A 279 7.73 5.60 27.20
C LEU A 279 7.54 6.61 28.34
N LYS A 280 8.48 7.55 28.53
CA LYS A 280 8.41 8.60 29.55
C LYS A 280 7.61 9.82 29.10
N ASN A 281 7.36 10.01 27.81
CA ASN A 281 6.74 11.20 27.23
C ASN A 281 5.37 10.90 26.61
N ASN A 282 4.38 10.52 27.44
CA ASN A 282 3.05 10.13 27.01
C ASN A 282 2.32 11.21 26.17
N SER A 283 2.41 12.47 26.59
CA SER A 283 1.74 13.57 25.87
C SER A 283 2.24 13.70 24.42
N LEU A 284 3.56 13.69 24.24
CA LEU A 284 4.16 13.78 22.92
C LEU A 284 3.83 12.54 22.05
N ARG A 285 3.86 11.35 22.64
CA ARG A 285 3.46 10.11 22.00
C ARG A 285 2.03 10.15 21.51
N ASN A 286 1.11 10.63 22.36
CA ASN A 286 -0.30 10.76 22.03
C ASN A 286 -0.56 11.82 20.95
N GLU A 287 0.16 12.94 20.99
CA GLU A 287 0.10 13.98 19.95
C GLU A 287 0.49 13.41 18.59
N ILE A 288 1.61 12.70 18.50
CA ILE A 288 2.07 12.06 17.26
C ILE A 288 1.06 11.03 16.75
N ALA A 289 0.48 10.21 17.63
CA ALA A 289 -0.54 9.23 17.28
C ALA A 289 -1.81 9.89 16.73
N LEU A 290 -2.27 10.99 17.33
CA LEU A 290 -3.41 11.77 16.86
C LEU A 290 -3.13 12.40 15.50
N ASN A 291 -1.95 12.99 15.30
CA ASN A 291 -1.55 13.57 14.03
C ASN A 291 -1.47 12.51 12.93
N GLY A 292 -0.94 11.33 13.25
CA GLY A 292 -0.89 10.18 12.34
C GLY A 292 -2.28 9.68 11.93
N ARG A 293 -3.21 9.61 12.87
CA ARG A 293 -4.61 9.26 12.58
C ARG A 293 -5.28 10.32 11.71
N LYS A 294 -5.10 11.60 12.03
CA LYS A 294 -5.71 12.71 11.32
C LYS A 294 -5.27 12.79 9.85
N VAL A 295 -3.97 12.67 9.58
CA VAL A 295 -3.46 12.70 8.20
C VAL A 295 -3.99 11.50 7.38
N LEU A 296 -4.17 10.36 8.02
CA LEU A 296 -4.77 9.19 7.38
C LEU A 296 -6.24 9.44 7.00
N GLU A 297 -7.03 9.99 7.91
CA GLU A 297 -8.44 10.33 7.66
C GLU A 297 -8.61 11.38 6.54
N GLU A 298 -7.73 12.39 6.52
CA GLU A 298 -7.77 13.47 5.55
C GLU A 298 -7.38 13.03 4.14
N HIS A 299 -6.41 12.12 4.01
CA HIS A 299 -5.77 11.85 2.72
C HIS A 299 -5.93 10.43 2.19
N TYR A 300 -6.16 9.45 3.06
CA TYR A 300 -6.21 8.06 2.65
C TYR A 300 -7.63 7.59 2.37
N SER A 301 -7.95 7.43 1.09
CA SER A 301 -9.14 6.69 0.66
C SER A 301 -8.93 6.16 -0.76
N PRO A 302 -9.60 5.07 -1.16
CA PRO A 302 -9.57 4.59 -2.54
C PRO A 302 -9.97 5.67 -3.55
N LYS A 303 -10.98 6.49 -3.21
CA LYS A 303 -11.46 7.60 -4.05
C LYS A 303 -10.38 8.67 -4.24
N LYS A 304 -9.79 9.18 -3.15
CA LYS A 304 -8.74 10.22 -3.24
C LYS A 304 -7.51 9.75 -4.00
N HIS A 305 -7.09 8.50 -3.79
CA HIS A 305 -5.98 7.92 -4.54
C HIS A 305 -6.30 7.76 -6.01
N GLY A 306 -7.50 7.29 -6.32
CA GLY A 306 -7.97 7.16 -7.69
C GLY A 306 -8.04 8.51 -8.41
N GLU A 307 -8.60 9.54 -7.77
CA GLU A 307 -8.67 10.91 -8.31
C GLU A 307 -7.26 11.49 -8.53
N PHE A 308 -6.34 11.30 -7.58
CA PHE A 308 -4.95 11.72 -7.73
C PHE A 308 -4.30 11.07 -8.97
N LEU A 309 -4.38 9.76 -9.10
CA LEU A 309 -3.79 9.03 -10.22
C LEU A 309 -4.48 9.39 -11.53
N PHE A 310 -5.80 9.50 -11.51
CA PHE A 310 -6.59 9.85 -12.68
C PHE A 310 -6.19 11.21 -13.24
N ASN A 311 -6.13 12.23 -12.38
CA ASN A 311 -5.72 13.57 -12.78
C ASN A 311 -4.29 13.61 -13.34
N LYS A 312 -3.39 12.76 -12.85
CA LYS A 312 -2.01 12.66 -13.37
C LYS A 312 -1.91 11.97 -14.73
N ILE A 313 -2.79 11.02 -15.01
CA ILE A 313 -2.74 10.17 -16.20
C ILE A 313 -3.52 10.80 -17.37
N PHE A 314 -4.64 11.46 -17.10
CA PHE A 314 -5.60 11.91 -18.11
C PHE A 314 -5.76 13.44 -18.18
N SER A 315 -5.07 14.20 -17.32
CA SER A 315 -4.90 15.65 -17.50
C SER A 315 -3.74 15.91 -18.47
#